data_21f6942088de522d66fc8482cceb698e
#
_entry.id   21f6942088de522d66fc8482cceb698e
#
_cell.length_a   1.000
_cell.length_b   1.000
_cell.length_c   1.000
_cell.angle_alpha   90.00
_cell.angle_beta   90.00
_cell.angle_gamma   90.00
#
_symmetry.space_group_name_H-M   'P 1'
#
loop_
_entity.id
_entity.type
_entity.pdbx_description
1 polymer ?
#
loop_
_entity_poly.entity_id
_entity_poly.type
_entity_poly.pdbx_seq_one_letter_code
_entity_poly.pdbx_strand_id
1 'polypeptide(L)'
;MRRAKGEQFAGLTVAITTPFRNGAVDYAALAKTVDWHVSQGTDCLAPVGTTGESPTLDHDEHEKVIATVVERAGGKLKVMAGTGSNCTREAISLTKFAKKAGADGALMVGPYYNKPTQEGYYRHFKAIADEVGLPIVLYNIPGRTGSSMTPETIARLAEHPVVVAIKEATGSLDQASQVIALTNLTLLSGDDSLTVPLMSVGGSGVVSVVGNLVPADMKALVVAFREGRVADAMRWHHKLFGLARDLLGIATN
;
A
#
# COMPACT_ATOMS: atom_id res chain seq x y z
N MET A 1 -13.07 -21.72 -0.12
CA MET A 1 -12.41 -20.51 -0.63
C MET A 1 -10.96 -20.84 -0.99
N ARG A 2 -10.42 -20.33 -2.10
CA ARG A 2 -8.98 -20.48 -2.40
C ARG A 2 -8.19 -19.68 -1.35
N ARG A 3 -7.04 -20.22 -0.89
CA ARG A 3 -6.14 -19.48 0.01
C ARG A 3 -5.68 -18.20 -0.67
N ALA A 4 -5.79 -17.05 0.02
CA ALA A 4 -5.37 -15.76 -0.54
C ALA A 4 -3.85 -15.72 -0.73
N LYS A 5 -3.40 -15.19 -1.88
CA LYS A 5 -2.00 -14.79 -2.05
C LYS A 5 -1.76 -13.54 -1.21
N GLY A 6 -0.53 -13.34 -0.72
CA GLY A 6 -0.16 -12.09 -0.04
C GLY A 6 -0.82 -11.86 1.33
N GLU A 7 -1.34 -12.91 1.97
CA GLU A 7 -1.95 -12.83 3.30
C GLU A 7 -1.01 -12.22 4.36
N GLN A 8 0.32 -12.30 4.14
CA GLN A 8 1.31 -11.63 4.98
C GLN A 8 1.18 -10.11 5.02
N PHE A 9 0.45 -9.50 4.09
CA PHE A 9 0.17 -8.06 4.05
C PHE A 9 -1.25 -7.71 4.54
N ALA A 10 -2.04 -8.71 4.95
CA ALA A 10 -3.37 -8.46 5.51
C ALA A 10 -3.25 -7.75 6.87
N GLY A 11 -4.25 -6.92 7.20
CA GLY A 11 -4.25 -6.15 8.44
C GLY A 11 -4.03 -4.66 8.23
N LEU A 12 -3.29 -4.02 9.11
CA LEU A 12 -2.95 -2.61 9.05
C LEU A 12 -1.57 -2.41 8.41
N THR A 13 -1.54 -1.93 7.19
CA THR A 13 -0.35 -1.28 6.60
C THR A 13 -0.47 0.23 6.81
N VAL A 14 0.60 0.92 7.17
CA VAL A 14 0.63 2.38 7.22
C VAL A 14 1.53 2.92 6.11
N ALA A 15 0.95 3.76 5.24
CA ALA A 15 1.70 4.57 4.29
C ALA A 15 2.38 5.69 5.08
N ILE A 16 3.63 5.43 5.54
CA ILE A 16 4.31 6.36 6.44
C ILE A 16 4.77 7.63 5.73
N THR A 17 4.76 8.74 6.47
CA THR A 17 5.34 10.01 6.03
C THR A 17 6.86 9.94 6.00
N THR A 18 7.48 10.76 5.15
CA THR A 18 8.93 11.00 5.17
C THR A 18 9.17 12.32 5.90
N PRO A 19 9.80 12.30 7.09
CA PRO A 19 10.08 13.55 7.82
C PRO A 19 11.22 14.33 7.16
N PHE A 20 11.04 15.63 7.04
CA PHE A 20 12.05 16.57 6.52
C PHE A 20 12.48 17.56 7.59
N ARG A 21 13.76 18.00 7.50
CA ARG A 21 14.33 19.06 8.30
C ARG A 21 15.22 19.94 7.44
N ASN A 22 14.92 21.23 7.36
CA ASN A 22 15.68 22.19 6.56
C ASN A 22 15.84 21.76 5.08
N GLY A 23 14.79 21.18 4.49
CA GLY A 23 14.78 20.76 3.08
C GLY A 23 15.43 19.40 2.79
N ALA A 24 15.96 18.68 3.78
CA ALA A 24 16.54 17.35 3.65
C ALA A 24 15.74 16.31 4.46
N VAL A 25 15.83 15.03 4.10
CA VAL A 25 15.20 13.93 4.85
C VAL A 25 15.82 13.82 6.25
N ASP A 26 15.00 13.83 7.30
CA ASP A 26 15.40 13.59 8.69
C ASP A 26 15.34 12.08 9.00
N TYR A 27 16.40 11.36 8.68
CA TYR A 27 16.50 9.92 8.92
C TYR A 27 16.41 9.53 10.39
N ALA A 28 16.81 10.43 11.32
CA ALA A 28 16.70 10.17 12.75
C ALA A 28 15.24 10.23 13.22
N ALA A 29 14.46 11.19 12.70
CA ALA A 29 13.02 11.25 12.93
C ALA A 29 12.31 10.05 12.28
N LEU A 30 12.69 9.67 11.05
CA LEU A 30 12.15 8.49 10.36
C LEU A 30 12.35 7.21 11.19
N ALA A 31 13.56 6.98 11.71
CA ALA A 31 13.85 5.83 12.57
C ALA A 31 12.96 5.80 13.82
N LYS A 32 12.74 6.96 14.47
CA LYS A 32 11.82 7.06 15.62
C LYS A 32 10.37 6.76 15.23
N THR A 33 9.94 7.20 14.05
CA THR A 33 8.61 6.89 13.52
C THR A 33 8.43 5.38 13.33
N VAL A 34 9.44 4.69 12.80
CA VAL A 34 9.41 3.22 12.68
C VAL A 34 9.31 2.55 14.04
N ASP A 35 10.14 2.97 15.03
CA ASP A 35 10.08 2.44 16.40
C ASP A 35 8.70 2.60 17.03
N TRP A 36 8.11 3.78 16.82
CA TRP A 36 6.77 4.05 17.32
C TRP A 36 5.74 3.11 16.69
N HIS A 37 5.76 2.89 15.38
CA HIS A 37 4.87 1.94 14.73
C HIS A 37 5.06 0.51 15.23
N VAL A 38 6.30 0.09 15.48
CA VAL A 38 6.59 -1.21 16.11
C VAL A 38 5.91 -1.29 17.48
N SER A 39 6.01 -0.23 18.30
CA SER A 39 5.41 -0.20 19.65
C SER A 39 3.87 -0.18 19.62
N GLN A 40 3.28 0.35 18.55
CA GLN A 40 1.83 0.42 18.36
C GLN A 40 1.22 -0.84 17.72
N GLY A 41 2.04 -1.82 17.34
CA GLY A 41 1.57 -3.08 16.78
C GLY A 41 1.09 -2.98 15.32
N THR A 42 1.60 -2.01 14.55
CA THR A 42 1.39 -1.94 13.10
C THR A 42 1.88 -3.23 12.44
N ASP A 43 1.13 -3.78 11.46
CA ASP A 43 1.51 -5.02 10.79
C ASP A 43 2.56 -4.80 9.70
N CYS A 44 2.42 -3.69 8.96
CA CYS A 44 3.27 -3.39 7.82
C CYS A 44 3.47 -1.88 7.67
N LEU A 45 4.64 -1.47 7.20
CA LEU A 45 4.92 -0.09 6.78
C LEU A 45 5.11 -0.01 5.27
N ALA A 46 4.55 1.04 4.65
CA ALA A 46 4.76 1.34 3.25
C ALA A 46 5.48 2.70 3.11
N PRO A 47 6.84 2.71 3.19
CA PRO A 47 7.63 3.92 2.94
C PRO A 47 7.59 4.31 1.46
N VAL A 48 7.88 5.57 1.19
CA VAL A 48 8.03 6.17 -0.15
C VAL A 48 6.85 5.90 -1.08
N GLY A 49 5.64 5.78 -0.52
CA GLY A 49 4.40 5.90 -1.26
C GLY A 49 4.03 7.38 -1.49
N THR A 50 2.82 7.64 -1.94
CA THR A 50 2.32 9.03 -2.13
C THR A 50 2.40 9.84 -0.82
N THR A 51 1.95 9.25 0.30
CA THR A 51 2.00 9.88 1.63
C THR A 51 3.44 10.13 2.10
N GLY A 52 4.38 9.30 1.68
CA GLY A 52 5.81 9.48 1.93
C GLY A 52 6.51 10.42 0.95
N GLU A 53 5.75 11.17 0.15
CA GLU A 53 6.23 12.21 -0.78
C GLU A 53 7.26 11.70 -1.79
N SER A 54 7.11 10.45 -2.28
CA SER A 54 8.08 9.84 -3.22
C SER A 54 8.44 10.71 -4.43
N PRO A 55 7.53 11.53 -5.02
CA PRO A 55 7.88 12.39 -6.16
C PRO A 55 8.83 13.55 -5.82
N THR A 56 9.03 13.88 -4.55
CA THR A 56 9.90 14.99 -4.10
C THR A 56 11.27 14.50 -3.64
N LEU A 57 11.50 13.19 -3.60
CA LEU A 57 12.77 12.57 -3.25
C LEU A 57 13.60 12.32 -4.52
N ASP A 58 14.89 12.57 -4.46
CA ASP A 58 15.78 12.02 -5.48
C ASP A 58 15.97 10.50 -5.29
N HIS A 59 16.65 9.85 -6.24
CA HIS A 59 16.79 8.38 -6.20
C HIS A 59 17.58 7.90 -4.98
N ASP A 60 18.62 8.62 -4.59
CA ASP A 60 19.48 8.26 -3.44
C ASP A 60 18.69 8.40 -2.13
N GLU A 61 17.89 9.48 -2.00
CA GLU A 61 17.00 9.69 -0.86
C GLU A 61 15.92 8.61 -0.79
N HIS A 62 15.27 8.30 -1.94
CA HIS A 62 14.26 7.28 -2.05
C HIS A 62 14.78 5.90 -1.58
N GLU A 63 15.93 5.49 -2.10
CA GLU A 63 16.59 4.24 -1.74
C GLU A 63 17.00 4.24 -0.25
N LYS A 64 17.57 5.33 0.23
CA LYS A 64 17.98 5.44 1.63
C LYS A 64 16.82 5.44 2.61
N VAL A 65 15.67 6.03 2.27
CA VAL A 65 14.45 5.93 3.08
C VAL A 65 14.00 4.47 3.18
N ILE A 66 13.94 3.74 2.06
CA ILE A 66 13.61 2.30 2.09
C ILE A 66 14.57 1.52 2.98
N ALA A 67 15.88 1.70 2.79
CA ALA A 67 16.90 0.99 3.56
C ALA A 67 16.77 1.28 5.07
N THR A 68 16.59 2.57 5.44
CA THR A 68 16.40 2.99 6.84
C THR A 68 15.19 2.32 7.48
N VAL A 69 14.05 2.28 6.76
CA VAL A 69 12.82 1.66 7.29
C VAL A 69 12.99 0.15 7.44
N VAL A 70 13.58 -0.52 6.46
CA VAL A 70 13.83 -1.98 6.52
C VAL A 70 14.77 -2.33 7.67
N GLU A 71 15.90 -1.62 7.78
CA GLU A 71 16.87 -1.83 8.85
C GLU A 71 16.21 -1.62 10.23
N ARG A 72 15.46 -0.52 10.39
CA ARG A 72 14.86 -0.18 11.68
C ARG A 72 13.71 -1.10 12.06
N ALA A 73 12.93 -1.54 11.07
CA ALA A 73 11.88 -2.54 11.29
C ALA A 73 12.46 -3.86 11.84
N GLY A 74 13.64 -4.26 11.36
CA GLY A 74 14.38 -5.40 11.90
C GLY A 74 13.58 -6.69 11.95
N GLY A 75 12.64 -6.91 11.02
CA GLY A 75 11.75 -8.07 10.99
C GLY A 75 10.60 -8.06 12.00
N LYS A 76 10.46 -7.02 12.83
CA LYS A 76 9.36 -6.89 13.82
C LYS A 76 8.03 -6.53 13.18
N LEU A 77 8.05 -5.93 12.01
CA LEU A 77 6.90 -5.67 11.14
C LEU A 77 7.32 -5.83 9.68
N LYS A 78 6.34 -5.96 8.79
CA LYS A 78 6.61 -6.07 7.36
C LYS A 78 6.91 -4.71 6.73
N VAL A 79 7.69 -4.71 5.65
CA VAL A 79 7.97 -3.51 4.86
C VAL A 79 7.56 -3.74 3.41
N MET A 80 6.63 -2.92 2.92
CA MET A 80 6.11 -2.90 1.56
C MET A 80 6.58 -1.60 0.90
N ALA A 81 7.77 -1.61 0.30
CA ALA A 81 8.39 -0.40 -0.26
C ALA A 81 7.64 0.13 -1.48
N GLY A 82 7.38 1.44 -1.54
CA GLY A 82 6.87 2.10 -2.73
C GLY A 82 7.93 2.11 -3.83
N THR A 83 7.70 1.41 -4.95
CA THR A 83 8.65 1.31 -6.06
C THR A 83 8.00 1.53 -7.43
N GLY A 84 6.71 1.93 -7.44
CA GLY A 84 5.98 2.23 -8.67
C GLY A 84 6.52 3.48 -9.35
N SER A 85 6.62 3.43 -10.67
CA SER A 85 6.97 4.55 -11.54
C SER A 85 6.19 4.46 -12.84
N ASN A 86 6.03 5.58 -13.54
CA ASN A 86 5.51 5.61 -14.90
C ASN A 86 6.55 5.19 -15.96
N CYS A 87 7.79 4.94 -15.55
CA CYS A 87 8.88 4.37 -16.35
C CYS A 87 9.19 2.94 -15.88
N THR A 88 8.99 1.94 -16.75
CA THR A 88 9.19 0.53 -16.41
C THR A 88 10.62 0.24 -15.93
N ARG A 89 11.65 0.83 -16.57
CA ARG A 89 13.05 0.65 -16.15
C ARG A 89 13.32 1.19 -14.75
N GLU A 90 12.76 2.34 -14.42
CA GLU A 90 12.88 2.96 -13.11
C GLU A 90 12.21 2.08 -12.04
N ALA A 91 10.96 1.64 -12.30
CA ALA A 91 10.26 0.74 -11.40
C ALA A 91 11.05 -0.58 -11.16
N ILE A 92 11.67 -1.14 -12.19
CA ILE A 92 12.56 -2.31 -12.06
C ILE A 92 13.75 -1.99 -11.17
N SER A 93 14.43 -0.85 -11.40
CA SER A 93 15.60 -0.44 -10.61
C SER A 93 15.27 -0.28 -9.13
N LEU A 94 14.23 0.49 -8.83
CA LEU A 94 13.76 0.72 -7.45
C LEU A 94 13.33 -0.58 -6.77
N THR A 95 12.66 -1.48 -7.51
CA THR A 95 12.22 -2.77 -6.96
C THR A 95 13.40 -3.71 -6.69
N LYS A 96 14.42 -3.71 -7.55
CA LYS A 96 15.67 -4.45 -7.30
C LYS A 96 16.36 -3.95 -6.05
N PHE A 97 16.43 -2.62 -5.87
CA PHE A 97 16.99 -2.05 -4.67
C PHE A 97 16.20 -2.46 -3.42
N ALA A 98 14.86 -2.30 -3.44
CA ALA A 98 14.00 -2.69 -2.33
C ALA A 98 14.19 -4.16 -1.93
N LYS A 99 14.28 -5.07 -2.92
CA LYS A 99 14.58 -6.49 -2.69
C LYS A 99 15.94 -6.68 -2.02
N LYS A 100 16.99 -6.00 -2.54
CA LYS A 100 18.36 -6.06 -1.98
C LYS A 100 18.42 -5.51 -0.55
N ALA A 101 17.65 -4.46 -0.25
CA ALA A 101 17.54 -3.88 1.09
C ALA A 101 16.79 -4.79 2.08
N GLY A 102 16.06 -5.81 1.60
CA GLY A 102 15.34 -6.76 2.45
C GLY A 102 13.88 -6.41 2.68
N ALA A 103 13.25 -5.61 1.82
CA ALA A 103 11.80 -5.38 1.87
C ALA A 103 11.02 -6.68 1.64
N ASP A 104 9.87 -6.82 2.29
CA ASP A 104 9.00 -8.00 2.16
C ASP A 104 8.15 -7.96 0.89
N GLY A 105 7.92 -6.78 0.33
CA GLY A 105 7.15 -6.57 -0.89
C GLY A 105 7.31 -5.18 -1.47
N ALA A 106 6.74 -4.98 -2.64
CA ALA A 106 6.75 -3.73 -3.38
C ALA A 106 5.32 -3.22 -3.61
N LEU A 107 5.00 -2.02 -3.13
CA LEU A 107 3.77 -1.32 -3.44
C LEU A 107 3.97 -0.53 -4.73
N MET A 108 3.22 -0.88 -5.77
CA MET A 108 3.42 -0.33 -7.10
C MET A 108 2.17 0.39 -7.61
N VAL A 109 2.21 1.70 -7.58
CA VAL A 109 1.20 2.53 -8.26
C VAL A 109 1.26 2.28 -9.77
N GLY A 110 0.10 2.23 -10.42
CA GLY A 110 0.03 2.18 -11.89
C GLY A 110 0.73 3.39 -12.53
N PRO A 111 1.27 3.25 -13.74
CA PRO A 111 1.89 4.38 -14.44
C PRO A 111 0.95 5.58 -14.47
N TYR A 112 1.40 6.68 -13.91
CA TYR A 112 0.71 7.95 -13.81
C TYR A 112 1.17 8.89 -14.93
N TYR A 113 0.34 9.89 -15.26
CA TYR A 113 0.60 10.90 -16.30
C TYR A 113 0.50 10.36 -17.75
N ASN A 114 1.23 9.30 -18.12
CA ASN A 114 1.28 8.74 -19.47
C ASN A 114 0.10 7.81 -19.83
N LYS A 115 -0.82 7.53 -18.88
CA LYS A 115 -2.12 6.87 -19.07
C LYS A 115 -2.05 5.63 -19.98
N PRO A 116 -1.43 4.54 -19.56
CA PRO A 116 -1.29 3.35 -20.40
C PRO A 116 -2.65 2.72 -20.72
N THR A 117 -2.71 1.98 -21.83
CA THR A 117 -3.80 1.07 -22.14
C THR A 117 -3.79 -0.12 -21.17
N GLN A 118 -4.85 -0.94 -21.15
CA GLN A 118 -4.89 -2.17 -20.31
C GLN A 118 -3.74 -3.12 -20.64
N GLU A 119 -3.41 -3.28 -21.92
CA GLU A 119 -2.25 -4.06 -22.33
C GLU A 119 -0.92 -3.42 -21.90
N GLY A 120 -0.85 -2.09 -21.89
CA GLY A 120 0.30 -1.34 -21.35
C GLY A 120 0.50 -1.59 -19.87
N TYR A 121 -0.56 -1.56 -19.06
CA TYR A 121 -0.53 -1.94 -17.64
C TYR A 121 -0.01 -3.38 -17.46
N TYR A 122 -0.58 -4.32 -18.21
CA TYR A 122 -0.18 -5.72 -18.13
C TYR A 122 1.31 -5.90 -18.42
N ARG A 123 1.80 -5.34 -19.54
CA ARG A 123 3.22 -5.45 -19.93
C ARG A 123 4.16 -4.78 -18.94
N HIS A 124 3.77 -3.63 -18.41
CA HIS A 124 4.54 -2.90 -17.41
C HIS A 124 4.78 -3.74 -16.15
N PHE A 125 3.70 -4.19 -15.51
CA PHE A 125 3.81 -4.98 -14.28
C PHE A 125 4.40 -6.37 -14.51
N LYS A 126 4.08 -7.00 -15.64
CA LYS A 126 4.67 -8.29 -16.00
C LYS A 126 6.18 -8.21 -16.15
N ALA A 127 6.70 -7.19 -16.84
CA ALA A 127 8.15 -7.01 -17.00
C ALA A 127 8.87 -6.86 -15.64
N ILE A 128 8.27 -6.12 -14.70
CA ILE A 128 8.82 -5.96 -13.35
C ILE A 128 8.77 -7.29 -12.59
N ALA A 129 7.65 -7.99 -12.67
CA ALA A 129 7.44 -9.28 -11.99
C ALA A 129 8.41 -10.35 -12.47
N ASP A 130 8.59 -10.47 -13.80
CA ASP A 130 9.52 -11.42 -14.42
C ASP A 130 10.97 -11.16 -13.99
N GLU A 131 11.37 -9.88 -13.84
CA GLU A 131 12.77 -9.52 -13.65
C GLU A 131 13.20 -9.49 -12.18
N VAL A 132 12.29 -9.16 -11.25
CA VAL A 132 12.72 -8.90 -9.86
C VAL A 132 12.35 -10.04 -8.90
N GLY A 133 11.15 -10.61 -9.02
CA GLY A 133 10.70 -11.70 -8.15
C GLY A 133 10.51 -11.30 -6.68
N LEU A 134 10.27 -10.02 -6.38
CA LEU A 134 9.79 -9.54 -5.08
C LEU A 134 8.26 -9.56 -5.09
N PRO A 135 7.56 -9.96 -4.00
CA PRO A 135 6.10 -9.88 -3.93
C PRO A 135 5.58 -8.48 -4.30
N ILE A 136 4.66 -8.42 -5.28
CA ILE A 136 4.07 -7.18 -5.79
C ILE A 136 2.69 -6.99 -5.21
N VAL A 137 2.44 -5.80 -4.68
CA VAL A 137 1.13 -5.26 -4.34
C VAL A 137 0.77 -4.19 -5.36
N LEU A 138 -0.15 -4.49 -6.24
CA LEU A 138 -0.65 -3.54 -7.23
C LEU A 138 -1.34 -2.36 -6.52
N TYR A 139 -1.24 -1.16 -7.05
CA TYR A 139 -1.95 -0.01 -6.50
C TYR A 139 -2.76 0.69 -7.60
N ASN A 140 -4.09 0.61 -7.49
CA ASN A 140 -5.03 1.17 -8.44
C ASN A 140 -5.69 2.41 -7.86
N ILE A 141 -5.33 3.59 -8.38
CA ILE A 141 -5.81 4.89 -7.90
C ILE A 141 -6.02 5.86 -9.08
N PRO A 142 -7.14 5.73 -9.81
CA PRO A 142 -7.41 6.54 -11.00
C PRO A 142 -7.46 8.05 -10.73
N GLY A 143 -7.85 8.46 -9.53
CA GLY A 143 -7.85 9.87 -9.13
C GLY A 143 -6.47 10.55 -9.17
N ARG A 144 -5.38 9.76 -9.07
CA ARG A 144 -4.00 10.27 -9.15
C ARG A 144 -3.30 9.89 -10.45
N THR A 145 -3.56 8.69 -10.98
CA THR A 145 -2.89 8.20 -12.20
C THR A 145 -3.55 8.70 -13.48
N GLY A 146 -4.82 9.12 -13.40
CA GLY A 146 -5.61 9.53 -14.58
C GLY A 146 -6.10 8.36 -15.44
N SER A 147 -5.85 7.12 -15.02
CA SER A 147 -6.34 5.89 -15.66
C SER A 147 -6.45 4.76 -14.63
N SER A 148 -7.25 3.73 -14.92
CA SER A 148 -7.54 2.63 -14.00
C SER A 148 -7.22 1.28 -14.64
N MET A 149 -6.70 0.35 -13.85
CA MET A 149 -6.67 -1.06 -14.23
C MET A 149 -8.07 -1.65 -14.08
N THR A 150 -8.53 -2.36 -15.11
CA THR A 150 -9.80 -3.10 -15.02
C THR A 150 -9.63 -4.39 -14.22
N PRO A 151 -10.73 -4.97 -13.67
CA PRO A 151 -10.68 -6.25 -12.98
C PRO A 151 -10.06 -7.39 -13.82
N GLU A 152 -10.30 -7.40 -15.12
CA GLU A 152 -9.75 -8.40 -16.05
C GLU A 152 -8.22 -8.25 -16.20
N THR A 153 -7.73 -7.01 -16.26
CA THR A 153 -6.28 -6.73 -16.28
C THR A 153 -5.61 -7.16 -14.98
N ILE A 154 -6.24 -6.88 -13.85
CA ILE A 154 -5.78 -7.31 -12.53
C ILE A 154 -5.79 -8.84 -12.45
N ALA A 155 -6.83 -9.50 -12.97
CA ALA A 155 -6.91 -10.97 -13.00
C ALA A 155 -5.79 -11.60 -13.82
N ARG A 156 -5.48 -11.06 -15.01
CA ARG A 156 -4.33 -11.50 -15.82
C ARG A 156 -3.00 -11.34 -15.08
N LEU A 157 -2.81 -10.23 -14.37
CA LEU A 157 -1.61 -9.99 -13.55
C LEU A 157 -1.54 -10.95 -12.35
N ALA A 158 -2.69 -11.28 -11.75
CA ALA A 158 -2.78 -12.21 -10.64
C ALA A 158 -2.37 -13.66 -10.99
N GLU A 159 -2.31 -14.02 -12.27
CA GLU A 159 -1.75 -15.31 -12.70
C GLU A 159 -0.25 -15.40 -12.39
N HIS A 160 0.45 -14.27 -12.39
CA HIS A 160 1.87 -14.26 -12.05
C HIS A 160 2.09 -14.54 -10.54
N PRO A 161 3.00 -15.48 -10.19
CA PRO A 161 3.16 -15.94 -8.80
C PRO A 161 3.57 -14.84 -7.82
N VAL A 162 4.33 -13.83 -8.25
CA VAL A 162 4.78 -12.74 -7.38
C VAL A 162 3.79 -11.58 -7.28
N VAL A 163 2.73 -11.54 -8.09
CA VAL A 163 1.63 -10.59 -7.90
C VAL A 163 0.70 -11.18 -6.84
N VAL A 164 0.71 -10.61 -5.64
CA VAL A 164 0.12 -11.26 -4.46
C VAL A 164 -1.03 -10.47 -3.82
N ALA A 165 -1.08 -9.16 -4.03
CA ALA A 165 -2.10 -8.31 -3.41
C ALA A 165 -2.42 -7.09 -4.29
N ILE A 166 -3.48 -6.39 -3.90
CA ILE A 166 -3.85 -5.11 -4.48
C ILE A 166 -4.28 -4.12 -3.39
N LYS A 167 -3.77 -2.89 -3.47
CA LYS A 167 -4.33 -1.70 -2.81
C LYS A 167 -5.36 -1.09 -3.74
N GLU A 168 -6.63 -1.20 -3.38
CA GLU A 168 -7.76 -0.70 -4.15
C GLU A 168 -8.19 0.67 -3.64
N ALA A 169 -8.05 1.69 -4.48
CA ALA A 169 -8.37 3.08 -4.19
C ALA A 169 -9.18 3.73 -5.32
N THR A 170 -10.04 2.96 -6.00
CA THR A 170 -11.00 3.50 -6.97
C THR A 170 -12.24 4.08 -6.32
N GLY A 171 -12.50 3.74 -5.05
CA GLY A 171 -13.75 4.07 -4.37
C GLY A 171 -14.93 3.15 -4.75
N SER A 172 -14.72 2.16 -5.63
CA SER A 172 -15.78 1.29 -6.15
C SER A 172 -15.80 -0.07 -5.45
N LEU A 173 -16.85 -0.35 -4.68
CA LEU A 173 -17.08 -1.67 -4.10
C LEU A 173 -17.41 -2.72 -5.18
N ASP A 174 -18.00 -2.30 -6.29
CA ASP A 174 -18.28 -3.20 -7.42
C ASP A 174 -16.97 -3.68 -8.05
N GLN A 175 -15.99 -2.79 -8.27
CA GLN A 175 -14.68 -3.20 -8.75
C GLN A 175 -13.96 -4.10 -7.75
N ALA A 176 -13.99 -3.76 -6.46
CA ALA A 176 -13.41 -4.60 -5.41
C ALA A 176 -14.02 -6.01 -5.42
N SER A 177 -15.36 -6.11 -5.52
CA SER A 177 -16.08 -7.38 -5.60
C SER A 177 -15.69 -8.19 -6.84
N GLN A 178 -15.54 -7.54 -8.01
CA GLN A 178 -15.11 -8.21 -9.23
C GLN A 178 -13.67 -8.73 -9.11
N VAL A 179 -12.75 -7.94 -8.55
CA VAL A 179 -11.37 -8.39 -8.30
C VAL A 179 -11.33 -9.62 -7.40
N ILE A 180 -12.12 -9.63 -6.32
CA ILE A 180 -12.23 -10.78 -5.41
C ILE A 180 -12.82 -12.00 -6.11
N ALA A 181 -13.84 -11.82 -6.96
CA ALA A 181 -14.47 -12.91 -7.70
C ALA A 181 -13.51 -13.54 -8.73
N LEU A 182 -12.68 -12.73 -9.37
CA LEU A 182 -11.79 -13.15 -10.45
C LEU A 182 -10.40 -13.62 -9.97
N THR A 183 -9.99 -13.25 -8.75
CA THR A 183 -8.62 -13.48 -8.26
C THR A 183 -8.60 -14.10 -6.87
N ASN A 184 -7.40 -14.49 -6.42
CA ASN A 184 -7.13 -14.81 -5.02
C ASN A 184 -6.12 -13.83 -4.40
N LEU A 185 -6.05 -12.60 -4.90
CA LEU A 185 -5.21 -11.56 -4.33
C LEU A 185 -5.73 -11.12 -2.96
N THR A 186 -4.82 -10.81 -2.06
CA THR A 186 -5.18 -10.06 -0.84
C THR A 186 -5.57 -8.64 -1.26
N LEU A 187 -6.79 -8.22 -0.95
CA LEU A 187 -7.31 -6.90 -1.30
C LEU A 187 -7.27 -6.01 -0.05
N LEU A 188 -6.60 -4.86 -0.17
CA LEU A 188 -6.44 -3.85 0.87
C LEU A 188 -7.13 -2.55 0.45
N SER A 189 -7.86 -1.92 1.35
CA SER A 189 -8.40 -0.59 1.10
C SER A 189 -7.26 0.42 0.93
N GLY A 190 -7.37 1.27 -0.09
CA GLY A 190 -6.49 2.43 -0.25
C GLY A 190 -6.98 3.67 0.48
N ASP A 191 -8.24 3.64 0.95
CA ASP A 191 -8.90 4.75 1.61
C ASP A 191 -9.34 4.34 3.02
N ASP A 192 -8.95 5.13 4.03
CA ASP A 192 -9.27 4.87 5.43
C ASP A 192 -10.79 4.84 5.68
N SER A 193 -11.53 5.78 5.10
CA SER A 193 -12.99 5.86 5.22
C SER A 193 -13.74 4.69 4.57
N LEU A 194 -13.11 3.98 3.62
CA LEU A 194 -13.69 2.83 2.95
C LEU A 194 -13.18 1.48 3.49
N THR A 195 -12.41 1.48 4.58
CA THR A 195 -11.85 0.25 5.16
C THR A 195 -12.94 -0.77 5.50
N VAL A 196 -13.94 -0.39 6.31
CA VAL A 196 -15.02 -1.31 6.70
C VAL A 196 -15.90 -1.71 5.51
N PRO A 197 -16.39 -0.79 4.66
CA PRO A 197 -17.14 -1.16 3.45
C PRO A 197 -16.37 -2.15 2.56
N LEU A 198 -15.09 -1.92 2.33
CA LEU A 198 -14.28 -2.77 1.47
C LEU A 198 -14.00 -4.14 2.11
N MET A 199 -13.78 -4.17 3.42
CA MET A 199 -13.67 -5.44 4.16
C MET A 199 -14.99 -6.23 4.13
N SER A 200 -16.15 -5.58 4.09
CA SER A 200 -17.46 -6.25 4.03
C SER A 200 -17.68 -7.01 2.72
N VAL A 201 -17.02 -6.63 1.65
CA VAL A 201 -17.04 -7.35 0.36
C VAL A 201 -15.87 -8.32 0.18
N GLY A 202 -15.05 -8.54 1.21
CA GLY A 202 -13.97 -9.53 1.22
C GLY A 202 -12.55 -8.97 1.28
N GLY A 203 -12.38 -7.67 1.49
CA GLY A 203 -11.08 -7.07 1.76
C GLY A 203 -10.45 -7.58 3.06
N SER A 204 -9.13 -7.53 3.14
CA SER A 204 -8.36 -8.12 4.24
C SER A 204 -7.70 -7.09 5.16
N GLY A 205 -7.88 -5.79 4.89
CA GLY A 205 -7.26 -4.71 5.67
C GLY A 205 -7.15 -3.40 4.89
N VAL A 206 -6.20 -2.57 5.27
CA VAL A 206 -6.05 -1.20 4.75
C VAL A 206 -4.57 -0.81 4.60
N VAL A 207 -4.28 0.03 3.60
CA VAL A 207 -3.04 0.82 3.52
C VAL A 207 -3.40 2.26 3.92
N SER A 208 -3.25 2.54 5.19
CA SER A 208 -3.81 3.69 5.92
C SER A 208 -2.92 4.93 5.85
N VAL A 209 -3.54 6.09 5.79
CA VAL A 209 -2.93 7.42 6.08
C VAL A 209 -3.20 7.80 7.54
N VAL A 210 -4.40 7.56 8.04
CA VAL A 210 -4.83 7.81 9.43
C VAL A 210 -3.93 7.12 10.44
N GLY A 211 -3.39 5.95 10.07
CA GLY A 211 -2.45 5.20 10.89
C GLY A 211 -1.14 5.95 11.22
N ASN A 212 -0.80 7.03 10.52
CA ASN A 212 0.32 7.90 10.91
C ASN A 212 0.06 8.68 12.21
N LEU A 213 -1.19 8.81 12.64
CA LEU A 213 -1.58 9.54 13.87
C LEU A 213 -2.12 8.60 14.96
N VAL A 214 -2.95 7.64 14.57
CA VAL A 214 -3.66 6.75 15.51
C VAL A 214 -3.61 5.28 15.06
N PRO A 215 -2.40 4.68 14.93
CA PRO A 215 -2.26 3.33 14.39
C PRO A 215 -2.95 2.28 15.26
N ALA A 216 -2.94 2.41 16.59
CA ALA A 216 -3.61 1.47 17.49
C ALA A 216 -5.12 1.44 17.26
N ASP A 217 -5.75 2.62 17.04
CA ASP A 217 -7.19 2.72 16.78
C ASP A 217 -7.55 2.11 15.40
N MET A 218 -6.73 2.39 14.37
CA MET A 218 -6.89 1.77 13.05
C MET A 218 -6.69 0.25 13.11
N LYS A 219 -5.73 -0.21 13.88
CA LYS A 219 -5.52 -1.65 14.12
C LYS A 219 -6.74 -2.27 14.80
N ALA A 220 -7.29 -1.62 15.81
CA ALA A 220 -8.48 -2.10 16.52
C ALA A 220 -9.70 -2.22 15.59
N LEU A 221 -9.88 -1.27 14.65
CA LEU A 221 -10.92 -1.35 13.62
C LEU A 221 -10.77 -2.61 12.77
N VAL A 222 -9.57 -2.81 12.20
CA VAL A 222 -9.29 -3.91 11.28
C VAL A 222 -9.42 -5.26 11.99
N VAL A 223 -8.86 -5.39 13.19
CA VAL A 223 -8.93 -6.61 14.00
C VAL A 223 -10.37 -6.93 14.38
N ALA A 224 -11.14 -5.94 14.86
CA ALA A 224 -12.55 -6.13 15.21
C ALA A 224 -13.35 -6.69 14.03
N PHE A 225 -13.15 -6.15 12.82
CA PHE A 225 -13.86 -6.65 11.65
C PHE A 225 -13.42 -8.08 11.28
N ARG A 226 -12.11 -8.36 11.27
CA ARG A 226 -11.58 -9.70 10.95
C ARG A 226 -12.03 -10.79 11.92
N GLU A 227 -12.28 -10.43 13.18
CA GLU A 227 -12.80 -11.33 14.21
C GLU A 227 -14.33 -11.44 14.21
N GLY A 228 -15.02 -10.81 13.26
CA GLY A 228 -16.48 -10.85 13.17
C GLY A 228 -17.19 -9.94 14.18
N ARG A 229 -16.47 -9.10 14.92
CA ARG A 229 -17.01 -8.11 15.87
C ARG A 229 -17.43 -6.83 15.10
N VAL A 230 -18.40 -7.00 14.18
CA VAL A 230 -18.81 -5.94 13.25
C VAL A 230 -19.29 -4.68 13.95
N ALA A 231 -20.05 -4.80 15.05
CA ALA A 231 -20.52 -3.64 15.81
C ALA A 231 -19.34 -2.81 16.39
N ASP A 232 -18.28 -3.46 16.82
CA ASP A 232 -17.05 -2.80 17.31
C ASP A 232 -16.33 -2.10 16.16
N ALA A 233 -16.18 -2.78 15.02
CA ALA A 233 -15.58 -2.20 13.84
C ALA A 233 -16.33 -0.95 13.37
N MET A 234 -17.66 -0.98 13.40
CA MET A 234 -18.49 0.18 13.06
C MET A 234 -18.31 1.34 14.05
N ARG A 235 -18.17 1.07 15.37
CA ARG A 235 -17.87 2.13 16.35
C ARG A 235 -16.51 2.79 16.06
N TRP A 236 -15.49 2.00 15.75
CA TRP A 236 -14.19 2.53 15.34
C TRP A 236 -14.26 3.32 14.04
N HIS A 237 -14.99 2.81 13.04
CA HIS A 237 -15.20 3.51 11.78
C HIS A 237 -15.81 4.90 12.00
N HIS A 238 -16.89 5.01 12.75
CA HIS A 238 -17.51 6.31 13.05
C HIS A 238 -16.61 7.24 13.85
N LYS A 239 -15.84 6.71 14.82
CA LYS A 239 -14.88 7.50 15.60
C LYS A 239 -13.79 8.09 14.71
N LEU A 240 -13.29 7.33 13.73
CA LEU A 240 -12.15 7.72 12.89
C LEU A 240 -12.57 8.46 11.61
N PHE A 241 -13.84 8.42 11.24
CA PHE A 241 -14.32 8.95 9.95
C PHE A 241 -13.99 10.44 9.75
N GLY A 242 -14.18 11.27 10.78
CA GLY A 242 -13.84 12.70 10.69
C GLY A 242 -12.36 12.92 10.35
N LEU A 243 -11.47 12.21 11.04
CA LEU A 243 -10.03 12.27 10.79
C LEU A 243 -9.67 11.74 9.38
N ALA A 244 -10.27 10.63 8.97
CA ALA A 244 -10.05 10.06 7.64
C ALA A 244 -10.46 11.01 6.52
N ARG A 245 -11.62 11.66 6.67
CA ARG A 245 -12.11 12.64 5.70
C ARG A 245 -11.21 13.86 5.62
N ASP A 246 -10.79 14.40 6.76
CA ASP A 246 -10.09 15.68 6.81
C ASP A 246 -8.63 15.55 6.37
N LEU A 247 -7.95 14.43 6.69
CA LEU A 247 -6.58 14.17 6.23
C LEU A 247 -6.48 14.03 4.70
N LEU A 248 -7.48 13.44 4.06
CA LEU A 248 -7.49 13.25 2.60
C LEU A 248 -8.16 14.40 1.86
N GLY A 249 -9.07 15.14 2.53
CA GLY A 249 -9.82 16.24 1.93
C GLY A 249 -9.14 17.59 2.02
N ILE A 250 -8.36 17.84 3.08
CA ILE A 250 -7.73 19.14 3.37
C ILE A 250 -6.24 19.10 3.06
N ALA A 251 -5.55 18.01 3.39
CA ALA A 251 -4.14 17.82 3.13
C ALA A 251 -3.94 16.96 1.89
N THR A 252 -3.75 17.61 0.76
CA THR A 252 -3.25 16.95 -0.47
C THR A 252 -1.74 17.16 -0.56
N ASN A 253 -0.99 16.08 -0.73
CA ASN A 253 0.44 16.15 -1.02
C ASN A 253 0.67 16.78 -2.39
#